data_4e42c0427b719e9283e0c1e56e1124f6
#
_entry.id   4e42c0427b719e9283e0c1e56e1124f6
#
_cell.length_a   1.000
_cell.length_b   1.000
_cell.length_c   1.000
_cell.angle_alpha   90.00
_cell.angle_beta   90.00
_cell.angle_gamma   90.00
#
_symmetry.space_group_name_H-M   'P 1'
#
loop_
_entity.id
_entity.type
_entity.pdbx_description
1 polymer ?
#
loop_
_entity_poly.entity_id
_entity_poly.type
_entity_poly.pdbx_seq_one_letter_code
_entity_poly.pdbx_strand_id
1 'polypeptide(L)'
;MIQIGRTSFKKVDGHDEVITKNVVQVIEKLSDKFSSTIIKLRTDRLNQLKNVLSSTDVSPVDILLKDSKGDDWELNVPDQLFTPGIEISGPSSQTSMFINGLNENSDGFRADGDLDDNEDASGHTLEDTVRSAINRKKAVQRKLEYFDKNKNKKYSINPGKLPFFMHRERGILLNEKDYLIDDKPISASILDTVLTLMNCGLEQQKKR
;
A
#
# COMPACT_ATOMS: atom_id res chain seq x y z
N MET A 1 18.78 -15.33 0.44
CA MET A 1 17.79 -15.17 -0.67
C MET A 1 16.91 -16.40 -0.72
N ILE A 2 15.64 -16.22 -1.01
CA ILE A 2 14.67 -17.28 -1.35
C ILE A 2 14.49 -17.25 -2.85
N GLN A 3 14.42 -18.43 -3.49
CA GLN A 3 14.24 -18.55 -4.94
C GLN A 3 12.91 -19.27 -5.24
N ILE A 4 12.08 -18.68 -6.10
CA ILE A 4 10.84 -19.28 -6.62
C ILE A 4 10.78 -18.98 -8.12
N GLY A 5 11.09 -19.97 -8.95
CA GLY A 5 11.20 -19.78 -10.39
C GLY A 5 12.27 -18.76 -10.75
N ARG A 6 11.92 -17.73 -11.51
CA ARG A 6 12.82 -16.63 -11.88
C ARG A 6 12.85 -15.47 -10.87
N THR A 7 12.02 -15.58 -9.82
CA THR A 7 11.96 -14.59 -8.73
C THR A 7 12.89 -14.98 -7.60
N SER A 8 13.66 -14.00 -7.09
CA SER A 8 14.46 -14.14 -5.87
C SER A 8 14.20 -12.96 -4.93
N PHE A 9 14.15 -13.23 -3.61
CA PHE A 9 13.95 -12.18 -2.63
C PHE A 9 14.67 -12.47 -1.31
N LYS A 10 14.95 -11.41 -0.56
CA LYS A 10 15.54 -11.49 0.78
C LYS A 10 14.61 -12.27 1.71
N LYS A 11 15.16 -13.22 2.47
CA LYS A 11 14.41 -13.89 3.53
C LYS A 11 14.09 -12.90 4.63
N VAL A 12 12.80 -12.71 4.91
CA VAL A 12 12.26 -11.88 6.00
C VAL A 12 11.24 -12.68 6.79
N ASP A 13 11.03 -12.33 8.05
CA ASP A 13 10.13 -13.07 8.93
C ASP A 13 8.68 -13.02 8.41
N GLY A 14 8.03 -14.19 8.38
CA GLY A 14 6.64 -14.35 7.98
C GLY A 14 6.39 -14.18 6.46
N HIS A 15 7.43 -14.10 5.63
CA HIS A 15 7.25 -13.95 4.18
C HIS A 15 6.36 -15.06 3.58
N ASP A 16 6.43 -16.28 4.09
CA ASP A 16 5.66 -17.44 3.65
C ASP A 16 4.14 -17.30 3.92
N GLU A 17 3.74 -16.45 4.88
CA GLU A 17 2.33 -16.15 5.14
C GLU A 17 1.68 -15.33 4.01
N VAL A 18 2.47 -14.55 3.25
CA VAL A 18 1.95 -13.57 2.27
C VAL A 18 2.58 -13.67 0.88
N ILE A 19 3.84 -14.13 0.76
CA ILE A 19 4.52 -14.36 -0.53
C ILE A 19 4.41 -15.84 -0.92
N THR A 20 3.20 -16.25 -1.29
CA THR A 20 2.94 -17.61 -1.77
C THR A 20 3.36 -17.77 -3.24
N LYS A 21 3.47 -19.01 -3.73
CA LYS A 21 3.76 -19.29 -5.14
C LYS A 21 2.79 -18.59 -6.10
N ASN A 22 1.49 -18.55 -5.76
CA ASN A 22 0.48 -17.86 -6.58
C ASN A 22 0.70 -16.35 -6.61
N VAL A 23 1.06 -15.75 -5.46
CA VAL A 23 1.40 -14.32 -5.36
C VAL A 23 2.61 -14.00 -6.25
N VAL A 24 3.67 -14.81 -6.19
CA VAL A 24 4.85 -14.65 -7.05
C VAL A 24 4.46 -14.68 -8.52
N GLN A 25 3.65 -15.65 -8.95
CA GLN A 25 3.20 -15.73 -10.34
C GLN A 25 2.41 -14.50 -10.81
N VAL A 26 1.58 -13.91 -9.94
CA VAL A 26 0.86 -12.67 -10.26
C VAL A 26 1.82 -11.50 -10.38
N ILE A 27 2.77 -11.37 -9.44
CA ILE A 27 3.80 -10.32 -9.47
C ILE A 27 4.62 -10.42 -10.77
N GLU A 28 5.06 -11.62 -11.15
CA GLU A 28 5.80 -11.84 -12.40
C GLU A 28 4.99 -11.38 -13.63
N LYS A 29 3.73 -11.81 -13.73
CA LYS A 29 2.84 -11.42 -14.85
C LYS A 29 2.62 -9.91 -14.94
N LEU A 30 2.41 -9.24 -13.80
CA LEU A 30 2.22 -7.78 -13.79
C LEU A 30 3.52 -7.04 -14.08
N SER A 31 4.65 -7.54 -13.57
CA SER A 31 5.97 -6.98 -13.89
C SER A 31 6.28 -7.08 -15.37
N ASP A 32 6.05 -8.25 -16.01
CA ASP A 32 6.23 -8.41 -17.45
C ASP A 32 5.36 -7.46 -18.26
N LYS A 33 4.12 -7.25 -17.81
CA LYS A 33 3.16 -6.40 -18.52
C LYS A 33 3.46 -4.92 -18.36
N PHE A 34 3.87 -4.46 -17.18
CA PHE A 34 3.88 -3.05 -16.84
C PHE A 34 5.27 -2.42 -16.63
N SER A 35 6.35 -3.20 -16.46
CA SER A 35 7.66 -2.62 -16.15
C SER A 35 8.15 -1.65 -17.21
N SER A 36 7.97 -1.95 -18.49
CA SER A 36 8.36 -1.04 -19.58
C SER A 36 7.56 0.26 -19.57
N THR A 37 6.26 0.17 -19.29
CA THR A 37 5.38 1.35 -19.16
C THR A 37 5.80 2.21 -17.97
N ILE A 38 6.09 1.61 -16.82
CA ILE A 38 6.56 2.33 -15.62
C ILE A 38 7.88 3.06 -15.92
N ILE A 39 8.83 2.39 -16.56
CA ILE A 39 10.11 3.01 -16.94
C ILE A 39 9.88 4.19 -17.89
N LYS A 40 9.01 4.02 -18.88
CA LYS A 40 8.63 5.12 -19.80
C LYS A 40 8.03 6.31 -19.05
N LEU A 41 7.05 6.09 -18.18
CA LEU A 41 6.41 7.15 -17.40
C LEU A 41 7.40 7.90 -16.52
N ARG A 42 8.35 7.19 -15.88
CA ARG A 42 9.43 7.82 -15.10
C ARG A 42 10.32 8.71 -15.96
N THR A 43 10.67 8.24 -17.16
CA THR A 43 11.46 9.00 -18.12
C THR A 43 10.71 10.23 -18.64
N ASP A 44 9.46 10.07 -19.00
CA ASP A 44 8.60 11.16 -19.49
C ASP A 44 8.45 12.24 -18.42
N ARG A 45 8.22 11.85 -17.15
CA ARG A 45 8.17 12.80 -16.02
C ARG A 45 9.47 13.59 -15.86
N LEU A 46 10.63 12.92 -15.93
CA LEU A 46 11.93 13.61 -15.83
C LEU A 46 12.14 14.58 -16.98
N ASN A 47 11.76 14.23 -18.20
CA ASN A 47 11.86 15.10 -19.36
C ASN A 47 10.91 16.30 -19.22
N GLN A 48 9.69 16.08 -18.78
CA GLN A 48 8.74 17.15 -18.52
C GLN A 48 9.25 18.11 -17.45
N LEU A 49 9.78 17.59 -16.34
CA LEU A 49 10.39 18.41 -15.29
C LEU A 49 11.53 19.27 -15.82
N LYS A 50 12.44 18.70 -16.63
CA LYS A 50 13.52 19.45 -17.27
C LYS A 50 12.98 20.57 -18.18
N ASN A 51 11.94 20.28 -18.97
CA ASN A 51 11.31 21.28 -19.83
C ASN A 51 10.69 22.43 -19.03
N VAL A 52 9.97 22.12 -17.94
CA VAL A 52 9.37 23.13 -17.04
C VAL A 52 10.46 23.99 -16.40
N LEU A 53 11.54 23.39 -15.89
CA LEU A 53 12.64 24.11 -15.24
C LEU A 53 13.45 24.98 -16.23
N SER A 54 13.45 24.65 -17.52
CA SER A 54 14.16 25.43 -18.56
C SER A 54 13.27 26.46 -19.24
N SER A 55 11.97 26.49 -18.98
CA SER A 55 11.00 27.39 -19.60
C SER A 55 10.57 28.49 -18.63
N THR A 56 10.47 29.73 -19.13
CA THR A 56 9.94 30.86 -18.37
C THR A 56 8.41 30.98 -18.47
N ASP A 57 7.77 30.23 -19.39
CA ASP A 57 6.37 30.47 -19.81
C ASP A 57 5.40 29.30 -19.56
N VAL A 58 5.80 28.25 -18.85
CA VAL A 58 4.91 27.08 -18.67
C VAL A 58 4.22 27.12 -17.32
N SER A 59 2.90 27.33 -17.33
CA SER A 59 2.07 27.03 -16.17
C SER A 59 1.90 25.51 -16.06
N PRO A 60 2.34 24.87 -14.95
CA PRO A 60 2.12 23.43 -14.73
C PRO A 60 0.65 23.04 -14.77
N VAL A 61 -0.23 23.96 -14.40
CA VAL A 61 -1.69 23.76 -14.36
C VAL A 61 -2.28 23.61 -15.77
N ASP A 62 -1.77 24.36 -16.76
CA ASP A 62 -2.29 24.29 -18.14
C ASP A 62 -1.96 22.97 -18.83
N ILE A 63 -0.88 22.30 -18.42
CA ILE A 63 -0.50 20.98 -18.95
C ILE A 63 -1.44 19.90 -18.40
N LEU A 64 -1.78 19.96 -17.12
CA LEU A 64 -2.64 18.97 -16.44
C LEU A 64 -4.13 19.13 -16.84
N LEU A 65 -4.58 20.33 -17.16
CA LEU A 65 -5.98 20.60 -17.48
C LEU A 65 -6.32 20.42 -18.97
N LYS A 66 -5.35 20.28 -19.87
CA LYS A 66 -5.61 20.12 -21.31
C LYS A 66 -6.38 18.84 -21.63
N ASP A 67 -6.08 17.76 -20.94
CA ASP A 67 -6.69 16.45 -21.20
C ASP A 67 -8.00 16.22 -20.44
N SER A 68 -8.31 17.08 -19.44
CA SER A 68 -9.53 16.96 -18.62
C SER A 68 -10.66 17.92 -19.02
N LYS A 69 -10.41 18.81 -19.99
CA LYS A 69 -11.44 19.72 -20.51
C LYS A 69 -12.31 19.02 -21.54
N GLY A 70 -13.48 18.58 -21.14
CA GLY A 70 -14.52 18.20 -22.06
C GLY A 70 -15.10 16.79 -21.94
N ASP A 71 -14.61 15.98 -21.00
CA ASP A 71 -15.22 14.69 -20.75
C ASP A 71 -16.27 14.81 -19.63
N ASP A 72 -17.51 14.51 -19.97
CA ASP A 72 -18.56 14.27 -18.97
C ASP A 72 -18.23 12.97 -18.25
N TRP A 73 -17.58 13.07 -17.10
CA TRP A 73 -17.34 11.94 -16.22
C TRP A 73 -18.01 12.16 -14.87
N GLU A 74 -18.55 11.10 -14.32
CA GLU A 74 -19.21 11.10 -13.02
C GLU A 74 -18.48 10.14 -12.07
N LEU A 75 -18.15 10.64 -10.88
CA LEU A 75 -17.51 9.84 -9.85
C LEU A 75 -18.57 9.24 -8.93
N ASN A 76 -18.67 7.93 -8.95
CA ASN A 76 -19.51 7.22 -7.97
C ASN A 76 -18.71 7.02 -6.66
N VAL A 77 -18.93 7.90 -5.70
CA VAL A 77 -18.28 7.88 -4.40
C VAL A 77 -19.13 7.08 -3.42
N PRO A 78 -18.55 6.12 -2.67
CA PRO A 78 -19.30 5.41 -1.61
C PRO A 78 -19.84 6.38 -0.56
N ASP A 79 -21.11 6.17 -0.14
CA ASP A 79 -21.83 7.05 0.79
C ASP A 79 -21.06 7.36 2.08
N GLN A 80 -20.32 6.38 2.59
CA GLN A 80 -19.49 6.55 3.79
C GLN A 80 -18.38 7.58 3.66
N LEU A 81 -17.96 7.96 2.44
CA LEU A 81 -16.94 8.99 2.19
C LEU A 81 -17.56 10.41 2.11
N PHE A 82 -18.87 10.54 2.08
CA PHE A 82 -19.56 11.83 2.18
C PHE A 82 -19.74 12.32 3.61
N THR A 83 -19.54 11.45 4.59
CA THR A 83 -19.65 11.83 6.00
C THR A 83 -18.33 12.44 6.45
N PRO A 84 -18.31 13.71 6.88
CA PRO A 84 -17.12 14.32 7.47
C PRO A 84 -16.68 13.54 8.70
N GLY A 85 -15.38 13.34 8.84
CA GLY A 85 -14.88 12.53 9.94
C GLY A 85 -13.39 12.76 10.18
N ILE A 86 -12.84 11.99 11.10
CA ILE A 86 -11.42 11.97 11.42
C ILE A 86 -10.78 10.77 10.74
N GLU A 87 -9.76 11.02 9.96
CA GLU A 87 -8.91 9.99 9.37
C GLU A 87 -7.56 9.95 10.07
N ILE A 88 -7.07 8.74 10.32
CA ILE A 88 -5.72 8.48 10.83
C ILE A 88 -4.88 7.96 9.68
N SER A 89 -3.66 8.47 9.54
CA SER A 89 -2.66 7.94 8.63
C SER A 89 -1.48 7.39 9.42
N GLY A 90 -1.06 6.16 9.09
CA GLY A 90 0.06 5.54 9.78
C GLY A 90 0.53 4.23 9.15
N PRO A 91 1.69 3.69 9.61
CA PRO A 91 2.27 2.48 9.02
C PRO A 91 1.64 1.22 9.60
N SER A 92 1.06 0.37 8.78
CA SER A 92 0.62 -0.95 9.24
C SER A 92 1.78 -1.90 9.58
N SER A 93 3.01 -1.58 9.18
CA SER A 93 4.22 -2.30 9.60
C SER A 93 4.50 -2.18 11.10
N GLN A 94 4.02 -1.12 11.76
CA GLN A 94 4.12 -0.91 13.21
C GLN A 94 2.87 -1.47 13.91
N THR A 95 2.89 -2.77 14.25
CA THR A 95 1.71 -3.53 14.66
C THR A 95 0.89 -2.88 15.78
N SER A 96 1.54 -2.37 16.82
CA SER A 96 0.83 -1.72 17.94
C SER A 96 0.18 -0.39 17.55
N MET A 97 0.83 0.40 16.69
CA MET A 97 0.27 1.65 16.16
C MET A 97 -0.95 1.37 15.29
N PHE A 98 -0.82 0.39 14.39
CA PHE A 98 -1.91 0.00 13.51
C PHE A 98 -3.13 -0.53 14.28
N ILE A 99 -2.93 -1.36 15.31
CA ILE A 99 -4.02 -1.80 16.20
C ILE A 99 -4.69 -0.60 16.88
N ASN A 100 -3.91 0.36 17.38
CA ASN A 100 -4.46 1.54 18.03
C ASN A 100 -5.25 2.43 17.06
N GLY A 101 -4.79 2.60 15.80
CA GLY A 101 -5.52 3.32 14.75
C GLY A 101 -6.88 2.71 14.44
N LEU A 102 -6.97 1.38 14.51
CA LEU A 102 -8.20 0.64 14.24
C LEU A 102 -9.17 0.59 15.44
N ASN A 103 -8.71 0.88 16.63
CA ASN A 103 -9.47 0.76 17.88
C ASN A 103 -10.09 2.10 18.33
N GLU A 104 -11.04 1.98 19.24
CA GLU A 104 -11.53 3.12 20.02
C GLU A 104 -10.45 3.59 21.01
N ASN A 105 -10.40 4.89 21.24
CA ASN A 105 -9.58 5.51 22.29
C ASN A 105 -10.23 5.30 23.67
N SER A 106 -9.60 5.86 24.74
CA SER A 106 -10.11 5.77 26.11
C SER A 106 -11.50 6.36 26.31
N ASP A 107 -11.92 7.29 25.45
CA ASP A 107 -13.20 7.99 25.54
C ASP A 107 -14.28 7.33 24.68
N GLY A 108 -13.96 6.18 24.06
CA GLY A 108 -14.88 5.42 23.23
C GLY A 108 -15.01 5.93 21.80
N PHE A 109 -14.15 6.87 21.36
CA PHE A 109 -14.14 7.37 19.98
C PHE A 109 -13.17 6.57 19.11
N ARG A 110 -13.61 6.30 17.89
CA ARG A 110 -12.83 5.64 16.83
C ARG A 110 -12.71 6.58 15.64
N ALA A 111 -11.59 6.54 14.93
CA ALA A 111 -11.47 7.23 13.66
C ALA A 111 -12.51 6.70 12.66
N ASP A 112 -12.98 7.56 11.76
CA ASP A 112 -13.90 7.18 10.68
C ASP A 112 -13.16 6.46 9.56
N GLY A 113 -11.93 6.88 9.26
CA GLY A 113 -11.03 6.26 8.29
C GLY A 113 -9.64 5.97 8.87
N ASP A 114 -8.98 4.95 8.33
CA ASP A 114 -7.58 4.62 8.58
C ASP A 114 -6.86 4.44 7.23
N LEU A 115 -5.89 5.31 6.97
CA LEU A 115 -5.00 5.20 5.82
C LEU A 115 -3.73 4.46 6.25
N ASP A 116 -3.67 3.18 5.91
CA ASP A 116 -2.45 2.39 6.01
C ASP A 116 -1.45 2.81 4.94
N ASP A 117 -0.40 3.47 5.37
CA ASP A 117 0.51 4.20 4.50
C ASP A 117 1.87 3.51 4.37
N ASN A 118 2.08 2.83 3.26
CA ASN A 118 3.38 2.26 2.91
C ASN A 118 4.30 3.28 2.21
N GLU A 119 3.78 4.41 1.73
CA GLU A 119 4.58 5.37 0.97
C GLU A 119 5.37 6.31 1.89
N ASP A 120 4.69 7.04 2.78
CA ASP A 120 5.33 8.08 3.59
C ASP A 120 5.59 7.65 5.04
N ALA A 121 4.82 6.71 5.57
CA ALA A 121 4.92 6.32 6.98
C ALA A 121 5.68 5.01 7.23
N SER A 122 5.96 4.22 6.21
CA SER A 122 6.69 2.95 6.33
C SER A 122 8.20 3.10 6.13
N GLY A 123 8.98 2.14 6.61
CA GLY A 123 10.45 2.11 6.46
C GLY A 123 10.96 1.75 5.06
N HIS A 124 10.10 1.47 4.09
CA HIS A 124 10.41 1.13 2.69
C HIS A 124 11.30 -0.11 2.50
N THR A 125 11.40 -0.97 3.50
CA THR A 125 12.12 -2.25 3.39
C THR A 125 11.17 -3.37 3.01
N LEU A 126 11.72 -4.45 2.42
CA LEU A 126 10.91 -5.66 2.17
C LEU A 126 10.33 -6.24 3.48
N GLU A 127 11.06 -6.11 4.59
CA GLU A 127 10.59 -6.54 5.90
C GLU A 127 9.34 -5.75 6.34
N ASP A 128 9.36 -4.41 6.21
CA ASP A 128 8.21 -3.57 6.53
C ASP A 128 7.03 -3.87 5.62
N THR A 129 7.27 -4.05 4.32
CA THR A 129 6.23 -4.40 3.33
C THR A 129 5.56 -5.74 3.64
N VAL A 130 6.34 -6.76 3.97
CA VAL A 130 5.82 -8.08 4.35
C VAL A 130 5.06 -8.00 5.67
N ARG A 131 5.59 -7.31 6.68
CA ARG A 131 4.92 -7.11 7.97
C ARG A 131 3.61 -6.35 7.82
N SER A 132 3.58 -5.31 7.00
CA SER A 132 2.36 -4.57 6.63
C SER A 132 1.30 -5.50 6.03
N ALA A 133 1.69 -6.32 5.05
CA ALA A 133 0.77 -7.27 4.41
C ALA A 133 0.21 -8.30 5.40
N ILE A 134 1.05 -8.84 6.30
CA ILE A 134 0.63 -9.76 7.36
C ILE A 134 -0.35 -9.07 8.32
N ASN A 135 -0.02 -7.86 8.76
CA ASN A 135 -0.84 -7.11 9.71
C ASN A 135 -2.20 -6.76 9.09
N ARG A 136 -2.25 -6.30 7.84
CA ARG A 136 -3.51 -6.07 7.12
C ARG A 136 -4.35 -7.33 7.01
N LYS A 137 -3.74 -8.44 6.58
CA LYS A 137 -4.41 -9.74 6.49
C LYS A 137 -5.04 -10.15 7.82
N LYS A 138 -4.27 -10.05 8.91
CA LYS A 138 -4.75 -10.41 10.26
C LYS A 138 -5.80 -9.41 10.77
N ALA A 139 -5.69 -8.12 10.44
CA ALA A 139 -6.65 -7.11 10.82
C ALA A 139 -8.03 -7.35 10.16
N VAL A 140 -8.06 -7.57 8.84
CA VAL A 140 -9.30 -7.91 8.12
C VAL A 140 -9.96 -9.16 8.67
N GLN A 141 -9.17 -10.14 9.11
CA GLN A 141 -9.65 -11.37 9.76
C GLN A 141 -10.03 -11.17 11.23
N ARG A 142 -9.79 -10.00 11.82
CA ARG A 142 -9.98 -9.72 13.26
C ARG A 142 -9.08 -10.58 14.17
N LYS A 143 -7.90 -10.96 13.69
CA LYS A 143 -6.94 -11.83 14.38
C LYS A 143 -5.63 -11.12 14.69
N LEU A 144 -5.53 -9.82 14.43
CA LEU A 144 -4.30 -9.08 14.70
C LEU A 144 -4.14 -8.85 16.20
N GLU A 145 -3.06 -9.38 16.73
CA GLU A 145 -2.65 -9.23 18.11
C GLU A 145 -1.15 -8.96 18.20
N TYR A 146 -0.73 -8.23 19.22
CA TYR A 146 0.68 -7.95 19.49
C TYR A 146 0.92 -7.88 20.99
N PHE A 147 1.99 -8.47 21.46
CA PHE A 147 2.44 -8.37 22.85
C PHE A 147 3.74 -7.57 22.92
N ASP A 148 3.67 -6.39 23.49
CA ASP A 148 4.84 -5.55 23.77
C ASP A 148 5.49 -5.99 25.08
N LYS A 149 6.62 -6.67 24.98
CA LYS A 149 7.36 -7.18 26.13
C LYS A 149 7.92 -6.07 27.02
N ASN A 150 8.28 -4.93 26.44
CA ASN A 150 8.88 -3.81 27.18
C ASN A 150 7.84 -3.12 28.06
N LYS A 151 6.60 -3.00 27.53
CA LYS A 151 5.48 -2.37 28.25
C LYS A 151 4.61 -3.37 29.01
N ASN A 152 4.92 -4.68 28.88
CA ASN A 152 4.10 -5.79 29.40
C ASN A 152 2.61 -5.60 29.01
N LYS A 153 2.35 -5.22 27.75
CA LYS A 153 1.01 -4.86 27.28
C LYS A 153 0.62 -5.67 26.04
N LYS A 154 -0.58 -6.26 26.11
CA LYS A 154 -1.20 -6.91 24.94
C LYS A 154 -2.05 -5.88 24.19
N TYR A 155 -1.90 -5.86 22.85
CA TYR A 155 -2.72 -5.13 21.91
C TYR A 155 -3.54 -6.11 21.09
N SER A 156 -4.81 -5.82 20.85
CA SER A 156 -5.70 -6.61 19.99
C SER A 156 -6.77 -5.69 19.40
N ILE A 157 -7.38 -6.11 18.31
CA ILE A 157 -8.47 -5.36 17.69
C ILE A 157 -9.73 -5.53 18.55
N ASN A 158 -10.34 -4.42 18.95
CA ASN A 158 -11.57 -4.38 19.72
C ASN A 158 -12.78 -4.86 18.87
N PRO A 159 -13.84 -5.40 19.51
CA PRO A 159 -15.10 -5.67 18.83
C PRO A 159 -15.72 -4.40 18.21
N GLY A 160 -16.65 -4.58 17.28
CA GLY A 160 -17.36 -3.46 16.65
C GLY A 160 -16.93 -3.18 15.21
N LYS A 161 -17.47 -2.11 14.62
CA LYS A 161 -17.20 -1.70 13.24
C LYS A 161 -15.75 -1.15 13.17
N LEU A 162 -14.97 -1.54 12.17
CA LEU A 162 -13.68 -0.92 11.90
C LEU A 162 -13.86 0.42 11.18
N PRO A 163 -12.85 1.31 11.24
CA PRO A 163 -12.76 2.46 10.35
C PRO A 163 -12.90 2.06 8.88
N PHE A 164 -13.26 3.00 8.03
CA PHE A 164 -13.09 2.82 6.60
C PHE A 164 -11.60 2.64 6.32
N PHE A 165 -11.22 1.49 5.80
CA PHE A 165 -9.82 1.11 5.67
C PHE A 165 -9.33 1.37 4.25
N MET A 166 -8.33 2.23 4.14
CA MET A 166 -7.64 2.57 2.90
C MET A 166 -6.21 2.05 2.95
N HIS A 167 -5.63 1.79 1.81
CA HIS A 167 -4.22 1.45 1.68
C HIS A 167 -3.57 2.33 0.62
N ARG A 168 -2.42 2.94 0.97
CA ARG A 168 -1.55 3.64 0.05
C ARG A 168 -0.27 2.84 -0.16
N GLU A 169 -0.16 2.22 -1.32
CA GLU A 169 1.06 1.53 -1.75
C GLU A 169 2.18 2.53 -2.05
N ARG A 170 3.41 2.05 -2.03
CA ARG A 170 4.57 2.84 -2.47
C ARG A 170 4.40 3.28 -3.92
N GLY A 171 4.74 4.52 -4.19
CA GLY A 171 4.57 5.13 -5.52
C GLY A 171 5.38 4.45 -6.62
N ILE A 172 4.93 4.61 -7.87
CA ILE A 172 5.56 4.00 -9.06
C ILE A 172 7.01 4.45 -9.31
N LEU A 173 7.48 5.47 -8.59
CA LEU A 173 8.86 5.95 -8.66
C LEU A 173 9.84 5.06 -7.88
N LEU A 174 9.33 4.23 -6.96
CA LEU A 174 10.14 3.39 -6.08
C LEU A 174 10.27 1.97 -6.63
N ASN A 175 11.44 1.39 -6.42
CA ASN A 175 11.70 -0.02 -6.66
C ASN A 175 11.92 -0.75 -5.34
N GLU A 176 11.48 -2.01 -5.29
CA GLU A 176 11.84 -2.93 -4.22
C GLU A 176 13.15 -3.66 -4.60
N LYS A 177 14.23 -3.26 -3.95
CA LYS A 177 15.59 -3.75 -4.25
C LYS A 177 15.87 -5.17 -3.72
N ASP A 178 15.11 -5.59 -2.72
CA ASP A 178 15.27 -6.89 -2.07
C ASP A 178 14.30 -7.95 -2.62
N TYR A 179 13.55 -7.61 -3.71
CA TYR A 179 12.71 -8.52 -4.47
C TYR A 179 13.02 -8.38 -5.97
N LEU A 180 13.56 -9.43 -6.57
CA LEU A 180 14.11 -9.41 -7.92
C LEU A 180 13.36 -10.38 -8.82
N ILE A 181 13.17 -10.01 -10.08
CA ILE A 181 12.78 -10.92 -11.18
C ILE A 181 13.88 -10.84 -12.22
N ASP A 182 14.44 -12.00 -12.61
CA ASP A 182 15.59 -12.09 -13.52
C ASP A 182 16.74 -11.14 -13.09
N ASP A 183 17.05 -11.17 -11.78
CA ASP A 183 18.08 -10.34 -11.11
C ASP A 183 17.86 -8.82 -11.18
N LYS A 184 16.64 -8.37 -11.51
CA LYS A 184 16.28 -6.96 -11.59
C LYS A 184 15.26 -6.59 -10.51
N PRO A 185 15.46 -5.47 -9.78
CA PRO A 185 14.48 -4.94 -8.84
C PRO A 185 13.14 -4.66 -9.51
N ILE A 186 12.05 -5.02 -8.85
CA ILE A 186 10.70 -4.74 -9.35
C ILE A 186 10.16 -3.39 -8.87
N SER A 187 9.07 -2.91 -9.49
CA SER A 187 8.34 -1.77 -8.96
C SER A 187 7.75 -2.10 -7.58
N ALA A 188 8.01 -1.24 -6.60
CA ALA A 188 7.45 -1.36 -5.25
C ALA A 188 5.93 -1.31 -5.27
N SER A 189 5.36 -0.47 -6.14
CA SER A 189 3.91 -0.36 -6.33
C SER A 189 3.26 -1.69 -6.75
N ILE A 190 3.88 -2.43 -7.67
CA ILE A 190 3.38 -3.75 -8.09
C ILE A 190 3.41 -4.73 -6.90
N LEU A 191 4.51 -4.76 -6.15
CA LEU A 191 4.62 -5.65 -4.99
C LEU A 191 3.54 -5.36 -3.95
N ASP A 192 3.43 -4.11 -3.51
CA ASP A 192 2.50 -3.69 -2.47
C ASP A 192 1.04 -3.96 -2.86
N THR A 193 0.66 -3.57 -4.09
CA THR A 193 -0.69 -3.80 -4.63
C THR A 193 -1.04 -5.28 -4.65
N VAL A 194 -0.13 -6.14 -5.16
CA VAL A 194 -0.41 -7.58 -5.24
C VAL A 194 -0.48 -8.21 -3.85
N LEU A 195 0.46 -7.86 -2.96
CA LEU A 195 0.43 -8.37 -1.58
C LEU A 195 -0.88 -8.00 -0.87
N THR A 196 -1.36 -6.77 -1.04
CA THR A 196 -2.61 -6.30 -0.44
C THR A 196 -3.82 -7.02 -1.03
N LEU A 197 -3.98 -6.97 -2.35
CA LEU A 197 -5.17 -7.53 -2.99
C LEU A 197 -5.27 -9.06 -2.84
N MET A 198 -4.16 -9.77 -2.98
CA MET A 198 -4.16 -11.23 -2.91
C MET A 198 -4.35 -11.77 -1.49
N ASN A 199 -3.91 -11.02 -0.46
CA ASN A 199 -3.97 -11.49 0.92
C ASN A 199 -5.18 -11.00 1.70
N CYS A 200 -5.78 -9.86 1.35
CA CYS A 200 -6.89 -9.29 2.11
C CYS A 200 -8.06 -8.75 1.28
N GLY A 201 -7.90 -8.51 -0.02
CA GLY A 201 -8.93 -7.88 -0.85
C GLY A 201 -10.27 -8.63 -0.85
N LEU A 202 -10.27 -9.94 -1.06
CA LEU A 202 -11.49 -10.76 -1.06
C LEU A 202 -12.16 -10.85 0.32
N GLU A 203 -11.37 -10.91 1.39
CA GLU A 203 -11.90 -10.93 2.77
C GLU A 203 -12.55 -9.60 3.13
N GLN A 204 -11.95 -8.50 2.72
CA GLN A 204 -12.48 -7.16 2.94
C GLN A 204 -13.79 -6.95 2.17
N GLN A 205 -13.87 -7.44 0.93
CA GLN A 205 -15.07 -7.34 0.12
C GLN A 205 -16.26 -8.10 0.72
N LYS A 206 -16.03 -9.28 1.31
CA LYS A 206 -17.09 -10.09 1.94
C LYS A 206 -17.65 -9.48 3.23
N LYS A 207 -16.95 -8.54 3.84
CA LYS A 207 -17.33 -7.94 5.14
C LYS A 207 -17.90 -6.54 5.00
N ARG A 208 -18.06 -6.07 3.78
CA ARG A 208 -18.84 -4.89 3.43
C ARG A 208 -20.31 -5.28 3.24
#